data_8cc22bf50881bea84bcfe4cd7dfadc55
#
_entry.id   8cc22bf50881bea84bcfe4cd7dfadc55
#
_cell.length_a   1.000
_cell.length_b   1.000
_cell.length_c   1.000
_cell.angle_alpha   90.00
_cell.angle_beta   90.00
_cell.angle_gamma   90.00
#
_symmetry.space_group_name_H-M   'P 1'
#
loop_
_entity.id
_entity.type
_entity.pdbx_description
1 polymer ?
#
loop_
_entity_poly.entity_id
_entity_poly.type
_entity_poly.pdbx_seq_one_letter_code
_entity_poly.pdbx_strand_id
1 'polypeptide(L)'
;MVKRLCTYILALSLLFTGCEIIPEQDQLIPVPAPIGSTRRHVLLDFTGFRCVNCPEAASTAASLQALYGDQLILVSLHPASNPFTQGLYDYTCPASDSVYLFLGGTPSTPFPIGNIDLLPSSDGYLSDASDWPYLVGQAMADTLYAPDITAELTYDSQTHSLKAHCVISDFELLLPRLAIWLVEDSLIGVQAMPDGSVSTHYVHRHLLRDAAHDEPLGRYLVDGRDSATFVLPETADPANYSVVAIAIDAQNNYIWNAYETKISTFTPSPAVP
;
A
#
# COMPACT_ATOMS: atom_id res chain seq x y z
N MET A 1 24.29 -15.78 60.84
CA MET A 1 23.11 -15.16 60.21
C MET A 1 23.49 -14.11 59.13
N VAL A 2 24.43 -13.25 59.35
CA VAL A 2 24.83 -12.15 58.41
C VAL A 2 25.30 -12.65 57.06
N LYS A 3 26.11 -13.72 56.97
CA LYS A 3 26.60 -14.30 55.70
C LYS A 3 25.51 -14.84 54.75
N ARG A 4 24.43 -15.37 55.28
CA ARG A 4 23.28 -15.84 54.50
C ARG A 4 22.41 -14.70 53.97
N LEU A 5 22.32 -13.61 54.70
CA LEU A 5 21.57 -12.43 54.32
C LEU A 5 22.24 -11.71 53.12
N CYS A 6 23.59 -11.59 53.14
CA CYS A 6 24.35 -11.03 52.02
C CYS A 6 24.19 -11.84 50.72
N THR A 7 24.12 -13.17 50.82
CA THR A 7 23.94 -14.04 49.62
C THR A 7 22.56 -13.86 48.98
N TYR A 8 21.51 -13.64 49.77
CA TYR A 8 20.15 -13.38 49.24
C TYR A 8 20.01 -11.98 48.66
N ILE A 9 20.67 -10.98 49.22
CA ILE A 9 20.72 -9.61 48.67
C ILE A 9 21.46 -9.59 47.32
N LEU A 10 22.57 -10.32 47.19
CA LEU A 10 23.31 -10.44 45.92
C LEU A 10 22.54 -11.24 44.87
N ALA A 11 21.76 -12.25 45.26
CA ALA A 11 20.92 -13.00 44.33
C ALA A 11 19.69 -12.21 43.85
N LEU A 12 19.17 -11.29 44.67
CA LEU A 12 18.02 -10.44 44.33
C LEU A 12 18.40 -9.29 43.39
N SER A 13 19.67 -8.82 43.43
CA SER A 13 20.15 -7.75 42.55
C SER A 13 20.42 -8.20 41.10
N LEU A 14 20.46 -9.53 40.83
CA LEU A 14 20.63 -10.08 39.50
C LEU A 14 19.28 -10.25 38.73
N LEU A 15 18.14 -9.95 39.35
CA LEU A 15 16.83 -10.04 38.71
C LEU A 15 16.38 -8.72 38.06
N PHE A 16 17.16 -7.65 38.15
CA PHE A 16 16.91 -6.39 37.46
C PHE A 16 17.84 -6.21 36.24
N THR A 17 17.99 -7.26 35.43
CA THR A 17 18.44 -7.02 34.05
C THR A 17 17.28 -6.38 33.34
N GLY A 18 17.30 -5.05 33.29
CA GLY A 18 16.25 -4.26 32.68
C GLY A 18 16.05 -4.67 31.22
N CYS A 19 14.82 -4.75 30.79
CA CYS A 19 14.51 -4.65 29.38
C CYS A 19 15.12 -3.35 28.88
N GLU A 20 16.14 -3.44 28.05
CA GLU A 20 16.70 -2.29 27.35
C GLU A 20 15.58 -1.77 26.46
N ILE A 21 15.09 -0.57 26.74
CA ILE A 21 14.12 0.10 25.88
C ILE A 21 14.92 0.53 24.65
N ILE A 22 14.74 -0.21 23.55
CA ILE A 22 15.30 0.17 22.25
C ILE A 22 14.64 1.49 21.85
N PRO A 23 15.38 2.58 21.64
CA PRO A 23 14.84 3.85 21.15
C PRO A 23 14.01 3.63 19.90
N GLU A 24 12.93 4.36 19.73
CA GLU A 24 11.98 4.18 18.62
C GLU A 24 12.65 4.25 17.24
N GLN A 25 13.67 5.09 17.11
CA GLN A 25 14.51 5.21 15.92
C GLN A 25 15.37 3.97 15.60
N ASP A 26 15.65 3.12 16.61
CA ASP A 26 16.46 1.91 16.47
C ASP A 26 15.58 0.64 16.37
N GLN A 27 14.26 0.78 16.49
CA GLN A 27 13.32 -0.34 16.39
C GLN A 27 13.08 -0.79 14.93
N LEU A 28 13.39 0.07 13.97
CA LEU A 28 13.32 -0.23 12.54
C LEU A 28 14.69 -0.75 12.07
N ILE A 29 15.04 -1.98 12.42
CA ILE A 29 16.18 -2.65 11.77
C ILE A 29 15.68 -3.08 10.38
N PRO A 30 16.25 -2.53 9.28
CA PRO A 30 15.90 -3.00 7.95
C PRO A 30 16.20 -4.50 7.87
N VAL A 31 15.20 -5.31 7.61
CA VAL A 31 15.44 -6.70 7.20
C VAL A 31 15.93 -6.60 5.75
N PRO A 32 17.19 -6.92 5.44
CA PRO A 32 17.63 -6.91 4.05
C PRO A 32 16.76 -7.85 3.25
N ALA A 33 16.21 -7.35 2.13
CA ALA A 33 15.50 -8.24 1.23
C ALA A 33 16.44 -9.37 0.78
N PRO A 34 15.90 -10.57 0.56
CA PRO A 34 16.68 -11.68 0.03
C PRO A 34 17.35 -11.26 -1.27
N ILE A 35 18.66 -11.54 -1.39
CA ILE A 35 19.41 -11.22 -2.60
C ILE A 35 18.76 -11.96 -3.79
N GLY A 36 18.27 -11.18 -4.77
CA GLY A 36 17.62 -11.70 -5.97
C GLY A 36 16.08 -11.79 -5.88
N SER A 37 15.43 -11.33 -4.80
CA SER A 37 13.97 -11.21 -4.78
C SER A 37 13.53 -10.03 -5.63
N THR A 38 12.69 -10.29 -6.64
CA THR A 38 11.97 -9.27 -7.41
C THR A 38 10.60 -8.95 -6.77
N ARG A 39 10.27 -9.61 -5.66
CA ARG A 39 8.98 -9.46 -4.98
C ARG A 39 8.84 -8.05 -4.41
N ARG A 40 7.70 -7.45 -4.67
CA ARG A 40 7.25 -6.19 -4.10
C ARG A 40 5.99 -6.41 -3.30
N HIS A 41 5.92 -5.73 -2.18
CA HIS A 41 4.81 -5.81 -1.24
C HIS A 41 3.92 -4.58 -1.36
N VAL A 42 2.64 -4.71 -1.03
CA VAL A 42 1.67 -3.61 -1.11
C VAL A 42 1.14 -3.31 0.29
N LEU A 43 1.37 -2.09 0.76
CA LEU A 43 0.71 -1.54 1.94
C LEU A 43 -0.53 -0.77 1.50
N LEU A 44 -1.69 -1.21 1.92
CA LEU A 44 -2.98 -0.56 1.76
C LEU A 44 -3.25 0.31 2.98
N ASP A 45 -3.35 1.63 2.78
CA ASP A 45 -3.69 2.60 3.83
C ASP A 45 -5.13 3.07 3.63
N PHE A 46 -6.06 2.61 4.48
CA PHE A 46 -7.45 3.10 4.50
C PHE A 46 -7.51 4.39 5.31
N THR A 47 -7.81 5.46 4.62
CA THR A 47 -7.68 6.82 5.10
C THR A 47 -8.89 7.68 4.70
N GLY A 48 -8.97 8.91 5.19
CA GLY A 48 -10.03 9.84 4.82
C GLY A 48 -9.73 11.28 5.25
N PHE A 49 -10.20 12.25 4.48
CA PHE A 49 -9.89 13.67 4.71
C PHE A 49 -10.44 14.22 6.04
N ARG A 50 -11.39 13.54 6.69
CA ARG A 50 -11.94 13.88 8.01
C ARG A 50 -11.24 13.16 9.16
N CYS A 51 -10.33 12.26 8.88
CA CYS A 51 -9.59 11.50 9.88
C CYS A 51 -8.40 12.32 10.39
N VAL A 52 -8.45 12.74 11.64
CA VAL A 52 -7.41 13.60 12.24
C VAL A 52 -6.06 12.89 12.45
N ASN A 53 -6.06 11.57 12.60
CA ASN A 53 -4.84 10.78 12.83
C ASN A 53 -4.26 10.22 11.52
N CYS A 54 -4.97 10.32 10.38
CA CYS A 54 -4.51 9.78 9.12
C CYS A 54 -3.23 10.44 8.57
N PRO A 55 -2.95 11.72 8.79
CA PRO A 55 -1.66 12.31 8.41
C PRO A 55 -0.45 11.66 9.09
N GLU A 56 -0.59 11.20 10.33
CA GLU A 56 0.48 10.51 11.07
C GLU A 56 0.72 9.10 10.50
N ALA A 57 -0.36 8.38 10.19
CA ALA A 57 -0.27 7.08 9.51
C ALA A 57 0.38 7.19 8.12
N ALA A 58 0.01 8.21 7.34
CA ALA A 58 0.65 8.50 6.06
C ALA A 58 2.15 8.77 6.20
N SER A 59 2.57 9.46 7.27
CA SER A 59 3.99 9.67 7.59
C SER A 59 4.71 8.35 7.93
N THR A 60 4.05 7.46 8.67
CA THR A 60 4.57 6.11 8.96
C THR A 60 4.75 5.31 7.67
N ALA A 61 3.74 5.28 6.80
CA ALA A 61 3.82 4.60 5.51
C ALA A 61 4.96 5.16 4.63
N ALA A 62 5.09 6.49 4.55
CA ALA A 62 6.17 7.15 3.80
C ALA A 62 7.57 6.80 4.36
N SER A 63 7.71 6.68 5.68
CA SER A 63 8.97 6.27 6.33
C SER A 63 9.33 4.82 5.99
N LEU A 64 8.34 3.93 5.96
CA LEU A 64 8.52 2.54 5.53
C LEU A 64 8.90 2.45 4.04
N GLN A 65 8.25 3.23 3.18
CA GLN A 65 8.62 3.27 1.76
C GLN A 65 10.04 3.82 1.56
N ALA A 66 10.43 4.85 2.31
CA ALA A 66 11.81 5.37 2.26
C ALA A 66 12.84 4.31 2.70
N LEU A 67 12.47 3.43 3.63
CA LEU A 67 13.32 2.34 4.13
C LEU A 67 13.48 1.21 3.11
N TYR A 68 12.38 0.77 2.48
CA TYR A 68 12.34 -0.40 1.60
C TYR A 68 12.39 -0.06 0.11
N GLY A 69 12.29 1.23 -0.25
CA GLY A 69 12.35 1.70 -1.63
C GLY A 69 11.27 1.06 -2.50
N ASP A 70 11.64 0.66 -3.71
CA ASP A 70 10.73 0.07 -4.71
C ASP A 70 10.16 -1.30 -4.30
N GLN A 71 10.61 -1.88 -3.18
CA GLN A 71 10.07 -3.14 -2.69
C GLN A 71 8.76 -2.96 -1.92
N LEU A 72 8.41 -1.73 -1.52
CA LEU A 72 7.15 -1.41 -0.87
C LEU A 72 6.35 -0.41 -1.72
N ILE A 73 5.24 -0.87 -2.24
CA ILE A 73 4.27 -0.03 -2.97
C ILE A 73 3.20 0.41 -1.98
N LEU A 74 2.95 1.71 -1.91
CA LEU A 74 1.88 2.28 -1.09
C LEU A 74 0.64 2.53 -1.94
N VAL A 75 -0.53 2.21 -1.41
CA VAL A 75 -1.81 2.60 -2.00
C VAL A 75 -2.74 3.10 -0.91
N SER A 76 -3.17 4.37 -1.02
CA SER A 76 -4.14 4.99 -0.11
C SER A 76 -5.54 4.82 -0.66
N LEU A 77 -6.46 4.32 0.18
CA LEU A 77 -7.83 4.00 -0.21
C LEU A 77 -8.81 4.87 0.60
N HIS A 78 -9.70 5.53 -0.11
CA HIS A 78 -10.78 6.34 0.45
C HIS A 78 -12.14 5.65 0.20
N PRO A 79 -12.57 4.68 1.02
CA PRO A 79 -13.85 3.98 0.81
C PRO A 79 -15.03 4.90 1.14
N ALA A 80 -15.95 5.08 0.19
CA ALA A 80 -17.13 5.94 0.34
C ALA A 80 -18.08 5.47 1.46
N SER A 81 -18.04 4.20 1.81
CA SER A 81 -18.83 3.59 2.89
C SER A 81 -18.41 4.04 4.29
N ASN A 82 -17.21 4.63 4.45
CA ASN A 82 -16.71 5.07 5.76
C ASN A 82 -16.97 6.57 5.99
N PRO A 83 -17.47 7.00 7.18
CA PRO A 83 -17.77 8.40 7.47
C PRO A 83 -16.59 9.38 7.37
N PHE A 84 -15.35 8.91 7.51
CA PHE A 84 -14.16 9.76 7.41
C PHE A 84 -13.86 10.24 5.97
N THR A 85 -14.49 9.65 4.97
CA THR A 85 -14.33 10.02 3.56
C THR A 85 -15.52 10.82 3.02
N GLN A 86 -16.64 10.86 3.76
CA GLN A 86 -17.89 11.49 3.32
C GLN A 86 -17.87 13.00 3.54
N GLY A 87 -18.36 13.78 2.58
CA GLY A 87 -18.50 15.23 2.71
C GLY A 87 -18.48 15.97 1.37
N LEU A 88 -17.96 17.20 1.39
CA LEU A 88 -17.93 18.09 0.22
C LEU A 88 -16.82 17.73 -0.80
N TYR A 89 -15.85 16.94 -0.38
CA TYR A 89 -14.70 16.56 -1.20
C TYR A 89 -14.79 15.07 -1.51
N ASP A 90 -14.66 14.74 -2.78
CA ASP A 90 -14.74 13.36 -3.25
C ASP A 90 -13.36 12.86 -3.68
N TYR A 91 -12.74 12.09 -2.78
CA TYR A 91 -11.49 11.38 -3.04
C TYR A 91 -11.74 9.87 -3.16
N THR A 92 -12.99 9.46 -3.21
CA THR A 92 -13.42 8.07 -3.22
C THR A 92 -13.38 7.44 -4.62
N CYS A 93 -13.36 6.13 -4.69
CA CYS A 93 -13.67 5.38 -5.89
C CYS A 93 -14.31 4.03 -5.54
N PRO A 94 -15.10 3.42 -6.43
CA PRO A 94 -15.75 2.12 -6.17
C PRO A 94 -14.77 1.00 -5.82
N ALA A 95 -13.57 1.02 -6.40
CA ALA A 95 -12.53 0.05 -6.13
C ALA A 95 -12.07 0.10 -4.66
N SER A 96 -11.94 1.31 -4.07
CA SER A 96 -11.60 1.48 -2.66
C SER A 96 -12.62 0.84 -1.73
N ASP A 97 -13.92 1.02 -2.00
CA ASP A 97 -14.99 0.36 -1.25
C ASP A 97 -14.94 -1.16 -1.36
N SER A 98 -14.75 -1.67 -2.58
CA SER A 98 -14.73 -3.11 -2.82
C SER A 98 -13.59 -3.79 -2.06
N VAL A 99 -12.37 -3.23 -2.09
CA VAL A 99 -11.21 -3.75 -1.35
C VAL A 99 -11.44 -3.63 0.16
N TYR A 100 -11.98 -2.50 0.62
CA TYR A 100 -12.27 -2.26 2.03
C TYR A 100 -13.25 -3.29 2.61
N LEU A 101 -14.38 -3.50 1.93
CA LEU A 101 -15.40 -4.46 2.32
C LEU A 101 -14.88 -5.90 2.26
N PHE A 102 -14.08 -6.24 1.25
CA PHE A 102 -13.44 -7.55 1.14
C PHE A 102 -12.57 -7.87 2.36
N LEU A 103 -11.83 -6.86 2.88
CA LEU A 103 -10.99 -7.00 4.07
C LEU A 103 -11.76 -6.90 5.40
N GLY A 104 -13.09 -6.87 5.35
CA GLY A 104 -13.94 -6.81 6.55
C GLY A 104 -14.16 -5.41 7.10
N GLY A 105 -13.82 -4.37 6.33
CA GLY A 105 -14.12 -2.98 6.70
C GLY A 105 -15.63 -2.72 6.80
N THR A 106 -16.01 -1.86 7.71
CA THR A 106 -17.41 -1.48 7.97
C THR A 106 -17.53 0.04 8.15
N PRO A 107 -18.73 0.63 8.02
CA PRO A 107 -18.92 2.05 8.30
C PRO A 107 -18.49 2.51 9.70
N SER A 108 -18.35 1.58 10.64
CA SER A 108 -17.93 1.85 12.03
C SER A 108 -16.45 1.55 12.30
N THR A 109 -15.71 1.03 11.30
CA THR A 109 -14.29 0.77 11.46
C THR A 109 -13.53 2.09 11.61
N PRO A 110 -12.74 2.27 12.68
CA PRO A 110 -11.98 3.50 12.89
C PRO A 110 -10.83 3.62 11.87
N PHE A 111 -10.44 4.86 11.55
CA PHE A 111 -9.26 5.17 10.74
C PHE A 111 -8.21 5.89 11.59
N PRO A 112 -6.90 5.79 11.23
CA PRO A 112 -6.32 5.03 10.13
C PRO A 112 -6.25 3.53 10.41
N ILE A 113 -6.36 2.73 9.36
CA ILE A 113 -6.23 1.28 9.41
C ILE A 113 -5.66 0.79 8.07
N GLY A 114 -4.99 -0.36 8.04
CA GLY A 114 -4.36 -0.83 6.81
C GLY A 114 -4.26 -2.33 6.69
N ASN A 115 -3.65 -2.76 5.60
CA ASN A 115 -3.35 -4.17 5.34
C ASN A 115 -2.08 -4.31 4.51
N ILE A 116 -1.35 -5.38 4.71
CA ILE A 116 -0.18 -5.76 3.92
C ILE A 116 -0.52 -6.98 3.09
N ASP A 117 -0.36 -6.88 1.76
CA ASP A 117 -0.47 -7.98 0.80
C ASP A 117 -1.79 -8.77 0.84
N LEU A 118 -2.88 -8.18 1.32
CA LEU A 118 -4.15 -8.86 1.57
C LEU A 118 -4.01 -10.04 2.55
N LEU A 119 -2.96 -10.04 3.37
CA LEU A 119 -2.71 -11.11 4.34
C LEU A 119 -3.56 -10.91 5.60
N PRO A 120 -4.06 -12.00 6.22
CA PRO A 120 -4.71 -11.92 7.52
C PRO A 120 -3.67 -11.69 8.64
N SER A 121 -4.05 -10.90 9.64
CA SER A 121 -3.35 -10.78 10.92
C SER A 121 -4.03 -11.65 12.00
N SER A 122 -3.56 -11.56 13.24
CA SER A 122 -4.16 -12.30 14.37
C SER A 122 -5.63 -11.93 14.62
N ASP A 123 -6.04 -10.71 14.31
CA ASP A 123 -7.35 -10.15 14.63
C ASP A 123 -8.21 -9.86 13.39
N GLY A 124 -7.85 -10.42 12.24
CA GLY A 124 -8.54 -10.24 10.96
C GLY A 124 -7.60 -9.75 9.87
N TYR A 125 -8.13 -9.02 8.90
CA TYR A 125 -7.32 -8.49 7.79
C TYR A 125 -6.80 -7.07 8.03
N LEU A 126 -7.51 -6.28 8.85
CA LEU A 126 -7.19 -4.87 9.07
C LEU A 126 -6.34 -4.70 10.33
N SER A 127 -5.32 -3.87 10.26
CA SER A 127 -4.36 -3.59 11.34
C SER A 127 -4.19 -2.10 11.57
N ASP A 128 -3.93 -1.71 12.81
CA ASP A 128 -3.62 -0.33 13.16
C ASP A 128 -2.29 0.13 12.55
N ALA A 129 -2.15 1.43 12.28
CA ALA A 129 -0.94 1.99 11.68
C ALA A 129 0.33 1.78 12.53
N SER A 130 0.18 1.62 13.85
CA SER A 130 1.27 1.28 14.76
C SER A 130 1.89 -0.10 14.51
N ASP A 131 1.14 -1.01 13.89
CA ASP A 131 1.58 -2.38 13.61
C ASP A 131 2.28 -2.51 12.25
N TRP A 132 2.12 -1.52 11.35
CA TRP A 132 2.67 -1.58 10.00
C TRP A 132 4.18 -1.79 9.94
N PRO A 133 5.01 -1.16 10.80
CA PRO A 133 6.46 -1.42 10.78
C PRO A 133 6.80 -2.90 11.00
N TYR A 134 6.11 -3.55 11.93
CA TYR A 134 6.30 -4.97 12.22
C TYR A 134 5.78 -5.86 11.07
N LEU A 135 4.57 -5.59 10.58
CA LEU A 135 3.93 -6.40 9.53
C LEU A 135 4.68 -6.28 8.19
N VAL A 136 5.09 -5.05 7.81
CA VAL A 136 5.92 -4.83 6.63
C VAL A 136 7.28 -5.52 6.79
N GLY A 137 7.90 -5.43 7.96
CA GLY A 137 9.16 -6.14 8.25
C GLY A 137 9.03 -7.65 8.11
N GLN A 138 7.90 -8.23 8.53
CA GLN A 138 7.62 -9.65 8.33
C GLN A 138 7.43 -9.99 6.85
N ALA A 139 6.68 -9.18 6.10
CA ALA A 139 6.46 -9.38 4.67
C ALA A 139 7.80 -9.32 3.90
N MET A 140 8.66 -8.35 4.22
CA MET A 140 9.99 -8.22 3.60
C MET A 140 10.93 -9.39 3.89
N ALA A 141 10.72 -10.10 5.00
CA ALA A 141 11.50 -11.31 5.33
C ALA A 141 11.00 -12.56 4.59
N ASP A 142 9.85 -12.50 3.92
CA ASP A 142 9.29 -13.62 3.18
C ASP A 142 10.10 -13.87 1.90
N THR A 143 10.59 -15.12 1.77
CA THR A 143 11.41 -15.56 0.64
C THR A 143 10.64 -16.41 -0.35
N LEU A 144 9.30 -16.43 -0.26
CA LEU A 144 8.48 -17.21 -1.18
C LEU A 144 8.68 -16.75 -2.61
N TYR A 145 8.61 -17.71 -3.52
CA TYR A 145 8.63 -17.43 -4.94
C TYR A 145 7.46 -16.50 -5.32
N ALA A 146 7.77 -15.55 -6.17
CA ALA A 146 6.78 -14.63 -6.72
C ALA A 146 6.94 -14.55 -8.25
N PRO A 147 5.85 -14.54 -9.02
CA PRO A 147 5.93 -14.37 -10.47
C PRO A 147 6.44 -12.98 -10.81
N ASP A 148 7.16 -12.85 -11.91
CA ASP A 148 7.55 -11.54 -12.41
C ASP A 148 6.34 -10.83 -13.04
N ILE A 149 6.27 -9.52 -12.82
CA ILE A 149 5.24 -8.64 -13.39
C ILE A 149 5.92 -7.52 -14.13
N THR A 150 5.43 -7.23 -15.33
CA THR A 150 5.80 -6.04 -16.10
C THR A 150 4.54 -5.28 -16.53
N ALA A 151 4.65 -3.96 -16.65
CA ALA A 151 3.59 -3.12 -17.17
C ALA A 151 4.19 -2.08 -18.13
N GLU A 152 3.63 -2.02 -19.32
CA GLU A 152 3.95 -1.00 -20.33
C GLU A 152 2.78 -0.01 -20.42
N LEU A 153 3.10 1.29 -20.35
CA LEU A 153 2.11 2.35 -20.40
C LEU A 153 2.21 3.14 -21.71
N THR A 154 1.06 3.47 -22.28
CA THR A 154 0.93 4.40 -23.40
C THR A 154 -0.12 5.45 -23.06
N TYR A 155 0.26 6.72 -23.10
CA TYR A 155 -0.65 7.84 -22.85
C TYR A 155 -0.90 8.66 -24.13
N ASP A 156 -2.17 8.87 -24.43
CA ASP A 156 -2.62 9.74 -25.52
C ASP A 156 -3.12 11.07 -24.94
N SER A 157 -2.38 12.13 -25.15
CA SER A 157 -2.71 13.47 -24.64
C SER A 157 -3.90 14.15 -25.33
N GLN A 158 -4.37 13.65 -26.47
CA GLN A 158 -5.52 14.21 -27.18
C GLN A 158 -6.84 13.66 -26.61
N THR A 159 -6.82 12.41 -26.20
CA THR A 159 -7.98 11.70 -25.64
C THR A 159 -7.89 11.52 -24.14
N HIS A 160 -6.81 11.98 -23.51
CA HIS A 160 -6.48 11.74 -22.09
C HIS A 160 -6.53 10.26 -21.69
N SER A 161 -6.28 9.38 -22.65
CA SER A 161 -6.42 7.94 -22.49
C SER A 161 -5.07 7.31 -22.11
N LEU A 162 -5.02 6.64 -20.99
CA LEU A 162 -3.90 5.84 -20.52
C LEU A 162 -4.20 4.36 -20.77
N LYS A 163 -3.37 3.72 -21.60
CA LYS A 163 -3.41 2.27 -21.80
C LYS A 163 -2.29 1.62 -21.01
N ALA A 164 -2.63 0.59 -20.26
CA ALA A 164 -1.69 -0.27 -19.56
C ALA A 164 -1.76 -1.66 -20.17
N HIS A 165 -0.60 -2.21 -20.52
CA HIS A 165 -0.45 -3.61 -20.92
C HIS A 165 0.41 -4.31 -19.87
N CYS A 166 -0.17 -5.28 -19.16
CA CYS A 166 0.46 -5.96 -18.04
C CYS A 166 0.69 -7.43 -18.38
N VAL A 167 1.85 -7.95 -17.98
CA VAL A 167 2.24 -9.35 -18.20
C VAL A 167 2.74 -9.93 -16.88
N ILE A 168 2.22 -11.11 -16.53
CA ILE A 168 2.78 -11.96 -15.47
C ILE A 168 3.51 -13.10 -16.18
N SER A 169 4.78 -13.33 -15.83
CA SER A 169 5.59 -14.46 -16.28
C SER A 169 5.83 -15.46 -15.16
N ASP A 170 6.25 -16.68 -15.54
CA ASP A 170 6.60 -17.77 -14.60
C ASP A 170 5.47 -18.21 -13.67
N PHE A 171 4.23 -18.21 -14.16
CA PHE A 171 3.04 -18.57 -13.38
C PHE A 171 2.42 -19.93 -13.73
N GLU A 172 3.06 -20.77 -14.53
CA GLU A 172 2.47 -22.01 -15.11
C GLU A 172 1.87 -22.98 -14.08
N LEU A 173 2.34 -22.95 -12.84
CA LEU A 173 1.83 -23.77 -11.74
C LEU A 173 0.83 -23.02 -10.84
N LEU A 174 0.60 -21.76 -11.13
CA LEU A 174 -0.17 -20.84 -10.31
C LEU A 174 -1.43 -20.41 -11.11
N LEU A 175 -2.52 -20.15 -10.42
CA LEU A 175 -3.73 -19.59 -11.02
C LEU A 175 -3.85 -18.11 -10.57
N PRO A 176 -3.06 -17.18 -11.17
CA PRO A 176 -3.08 -15.81 -10.72
C PRO A 176 -4.35 -15.10 -11.18
N ARG A 177 -4.79 -14.18 -10.35
CA ARG A 177 -5.60 -13.05 -10.80
C ARG A 177 -4.69 -11.84 -10.96
N LEU A 178 -4.94 -11.02 -11.95
CA LEU A 178 -4.26 -9.75 -12.14
C LEU A 178 -5.24 -8.60 -11.88
N ALA A 179 -4.93 -7.80 -10.87
CA ALA A 179 -5.57 -6.50 -10.68
C ALA A 179 -4.68 -5.41 -11.30
N ILE A 180 -5.32 -4.43 -11.98
CA ILE A 180 -4.64 -3.28 -12.57
C ILE A 180 -5.30 -2.04 -11.99
N TRP A 181 -4.57 -1.28 -11.17
CA TRP A 181 -5.04 -0.12 -10.45
C TRP A 181 -4.44 1.17 -11.00
N LEU A 182 -5.28 2.20 -11.15
CA LEU A 182 -4.84 3.56 -11.42
C LEU A 182 -4.65 4.29 -10.08
N VAL A 183 -3.48 4.84 -9.88
CA VAL A 183 -3.10 5.56 -8.66
C VAL A 183 -2.70 6.99 -9.00
N GLU A 184 -3.18 7.96 -8.21
CA GLU A 184 -2.83 9.38 -8.33
C GLU A 184 -1.98 9.80 -7.14
N ASP A 185 -0.86 10.44 -7.42
CA ASP A 185 0.02 11.06 -6.43
C ASP A 185 -0.15 12.59 -6.44
N SER A 186 0.26 13.22 -5.35
CA SER A 186 0.36 14.70 -5.26
C SER A 186 -0.97 15.46 -5.44
N LEU A 187 -2.11 14.82 -5.11
CA LEU A 187 -3.41 15.51 -5.10
C LEU A 187 -3.49 16.50 -3.92
N ILE A 188 -3.55 17.80 -4.24
CA ILE A 188 -3.71 18.85 -3.22
C ILE A 188 -5.17 18.97 -2.82
N GLY A 189 -5.45 18.84 -1.53
CA GLY A 189 -6.83 18.84 -1.04
C GLY A 189 -6.97 19.17 0.45
N VAL A 190 -8.18 18.93 0.94
CA VAL A 190 -8.55 19.18 2.34
C VAL A 190 -8.22 17.99 3.21
N GLN A 191 -7.68 18.26 4.41
CA GLN A 191 -7.40 17.23 5.42
C GLN A 191 -7.58 17.80 6.83
N ALA A 192 -8.29 17.06 7.68
CA ALA A 192 -8.31 17.31 9.13
C ALA A 192 -6.96 16.93 9.72
N MET A 193 -6.41 17.80 10.58
CA MET A 193 -5.07 17.63 11.14
C MET A 193 -5.11 17.22 12.61
N PRO A 194 -4.05 16.59 13.15
CA PRO A 194 -3.98 16.13 14.54
C PRO A 194 -4.13 17.25 15.58
N ASP A 195 -3.76 18.48 15.26
CA ASP A 195 -3.92 19.67 16.11
C ASP A 195 -5.35 20.24 16.13
N GLY A 196 -6.29 19.57 15.43
CA GLY A 196 -7.67 20.02 15.28
C GLY A 196 -7.90 21.07 14.20
N SER A 197 -6.86 21.50 13.50
CA SER A 197 -6.99 22.39 12.33
C SER A 197 -7.44 21.62 11.08
N VAL A 198 -7.75 22.36 10.03
CA VAL A 198 -8.04 21.82 8.70
C VAL A 198 -7.07 22.43 7.71
N SER A 199 -6.25 21.59 7.09
CA SER A 199 -5.41 22.01 5.97
C SER A 199 -6.24 21.98 4.68
N THR A 200 -6.12 23.03 3.86
CA THR A 200 -6.68 23.08 2.50
C THR A 200 -5.63 22.81 1.42
N HIS A 201 -4.38 22.57 1.83
CA HIS A 201 -3.25 22.33 0.95
C HIS A 201 -2.48 21.06 1.36
N TYR A 202 -3.20 20.08 1.93
CA TYR A 202 -2.60 18.78 2.22
C TYR A 202 -2.35 18.04 0.92
N VAL A 203 -1.21 17.36 0.82
CA VAL A 203 -0.85 16.57 -0.36
C VAL A 203 -1.22 15.12 -0.10
N HIS A 204 -2.32 14.66 -0.67
CA HIS A 204 -2.69 13.24 -0.67
C HIS A 204 -1.81 12.51 -1.67
N ARG A 205 -1.28 11.36 -1.26
CA ARG A 205 -0.36 10.55 -2.06
C ARG A 205 -0.87 9.15 -2.28
N HIS A 206 -0.45 8.54 -3.39
CA HIS A 206 -0.73 7.13 -3.71
C HIS A 206 -2.22 6.78 -3.69
N LEU A 207 -3.08 7.73 -4.06
CA LEU A 207 -4.53 7.60 -3.96
C LEU A 207 -5.07 6.67 -5.05
N LEU A 208 -5.75 5.57 -4.66
CA LEU A 208 -6.45 4.72 -5.61
C LEU A 208 -7.60 5.48 -6.27
N ARG A 209 -7.57 5.58 -7.60
CA ARG A 209 -8.58 6.31 -8.39
C ARG A 209 -9.51 5.40 -9.16
N ASP A 210 -9.01 4.26 -9.63
CA ASP A 210 -9.79 3.33 -10.42
C ASP A 210 -9.16 1.93 -10.43
N ALA A 211 -9.94 0.93 -10.78
CA ALA A 211 -9.47 -0.43 -11.04
C ALA A 211 -10.03 -0.92 -12.37
N ALA A 212 -9.20 -1.57 -13.14
CA ALA A 212 -9.58 -2.11 -14.43
C ALA A 212 -10.75 -3.10 -14.34
N HIS A 213 -11.62 -3.06 -15.32
CA HIS A 213 -12.73 -4.02 -15.52
C HIS A 213 -13.75 -4.07 -14.36
N ASP A 214 -13.81 -3.06 -13.50
CA ASP A 214 -14.58 -3.08 -12.25
C ASP A 214 -14.26 -4.29 -11.34
N GLU A 215 -13.05 -4.85 -11.49
CA GLU A 215 -12.56 -6.00 -10.75
C GLU A 215 -11.33 -5.62 -9.89
N PRO A 216 -11.50 -4.93 -8.76
CA PRO A 216 -10.39 -4.40 -7.96
C PRO A 216 -9.51 -5.49 -7.35
N LEU A 217 -10.04 -6.71 -7.17
CA LEU A 217 -9.27 -7.88 -6.72
C LEU A 217 -8.79 -8.75 -7.89
N GLY A 218 -8.81 -8.20 -9.10
CA GLY A 218 -8.28 -8.82 -10.30
C GLY A 218 -9.13 -9.94 -10.88
N ARG A 219 -8.86 -10.25 -12.11
CA ARG A 219 -9.51 -11.35 -12.86
C ARG A 219 -8.50 -12.44 -13.20
N TYR A 220 -9.03 -13.64 -13.42
CA TYR A 220 -8.24 -14.77 -13.84
C TYR A 220 -7.59 -14.54 -15.21
N LEU A 221 -6.33 -14.91 -15.32
CA LEU A 221 -5.59 -14.86 -16.57
C LEU A 221 -5.51 -16.25 -17.20
N VAL A 222 -5.66 -16.29 -18.53
CA VAL A 222 -5.50 -17.53 -19.30
C VAL A 222 -4.09 -17.62 -19.86
N ASP A 223 -3.52 -16.49 -20.30
CA ASP A 223 -2.23 -16.41 -20.99
C ASP A 223 -1.22 -15.49 -20.28
N GLY A 224 -1.48 -15.13 -19.03
CA GLY A 224 -0.61 -14.26 -18.24
C GLY A 224 -0.66 -12.79 -18.63
N ARG A 225 -1.62 -12.37 -19.45
CA ARG A 225 -1.68 -11.00 -19.99
C ARG A 225 -3.01 -10.36 -19.77
N ASP A 226 -2.98 -9.06 -19.52
CA ASP A 226 -4.17 -8.23 -19.48
C ASP A 226 -3.86 -6.79 -19.90
N SER A 227 -4.88 -6.07 -20.33
CA SER A 227 -4.77 -4.67 -20.70
C SER A 227 -5.95 -3.87 -20.17
N ALA A 228 -5.65 -2.69 -19.67
CA ALA A 228 -6.64 -1.74 -19.19
C ALA A 228 -6.54 -0.41 -19.94
N THR A 229 -7.64 0.33 -19.98
CA THR A 229 -7.66 1.70 -20.47
C THR A 229 -8.36 2.58 -19.44
N PHE A 230 -7.66 3.60 -18.97
CA PHE A 230 -8.19 4.61 -18.08
C PHE A 230 -8.30 5.94 -18.80
N VAL A 231 -9.27 6.77 -18.45
CA VAL A 231 -9.39 8.14 -18.96
C VAL A 231 -9.08 9.08 -17.82
N LEU A 232 -8.00 9.85 -17.95
CA LEU A 232 -7.63 10.84 -16.94
C LEU A 232 -8.48 12.11 -17.10
N PRO A 233 -8.73 12.88 -16.02
CA PRO A 233 -9.36 14.18 -16.13
C PRO A 233 -8.59 15.12 -17.09
N GLU A 234 -9.27 15.98 -17.83
CA GLU A 234 -8.62 16.92 -18.76
C GLU A 234 -7.62 17.85 -18.08
N THR A 235 -7.81 18.14 -16.80
CA THR A 235 -6.94 18.99 -15.97
C THR A 235 -5.84 18.23 -15.25
N ALA A 236 -5.78 16.92 -15.40
CA ALA A 236 -4.80 16.09 -14.72
C ALA A 236 -3.40 16.31 -15.29
N ASP A 237 -2.40 16.35 -14.41
CA ASP A 237 -1.01 16.18 -14.83
C ASP A 237 -0.72 14.67 -14.90
N PRO A 238 -0.47 14.11 -16.10
CA PRO A 238 -0.21 12.69 -16.24
C PRO A 238 0.99 12.19 -15.42
N ALA A 239 1.95 13.06 -15.12
CA ALA A 239 3.12 12.72 -14.30
C ALA A 239 2.76 12.36 -12.85
N ASN A 240 1.58 12.74 -12.38
CA ASN A 240 1.06 12.38 -11.05
C ASN A 240 0.36 11.01 -11.04
N TYR A 241 0.30 10.31 -12.16
CA TYR A 241 -0.38 9.02 -12.22
C TYR A 241 0.59 7.87 -12.43
N SER A 242 0.26 6.77 -11.80
CA SER A 242 0.91 5.47 -11.97
C SER A 242 -0.13 4.37 -12.15
N VAL A 243 0.33 3.25 -12.70
CA VAL A 243 -0.42 2.00 -12.72
C VAL A 243 0.27 1.01 -11.82
N VAL A 244 -0.49 0.39 -10.93
CA VAL A 244 -0.04 -0.71 -10.07
C VAL A 244 -0.68 -2.00 -10.59
N ALA A 245 0.15 -2.89 -11.14
CA ALA A 245 -0.25 -4.23 -11.53
C ALA A 245 0.03 -5.20 -10.38
N ILE A 246 -0.96 -6.00 -9.98
CA ILE A 246 -0.92 -6.82 -8.76
C ILE A 246 -1.28 -8.26 -9.11
N ALA A 247 -0.35 -9.20 -8.88
CA ALA A 247 -0.61 -10.62 -8.97
C ALA A 247 -1.16 -11.15 -7.64
N ILE A 248 -2.38 -11.66 -7.68
CA ILE A 248 -3.12 -12.15 -6.51
C ILE A 248 -3.29 -13.67 -6.63
N ASP A 249 -2.98 -14.39 -5.56
CA ASP A 249 -3.30 -15.81 -5.43
C ASP A 249 -4.82 -16.03 -5.53
N ALA A 250 -5.23 -16.82 -6.50
CA ALA A 250 -6.64 -17.10 -6.72
C ALA A 250 -7.25 -18.03 -5.66
N GLN A 251 -6.44 -18.77 -4.91
CA GLN A 251 -6.91 -19.70 -3.89
C GLN A 251 -7.00 -19.05 -2.51
N ASN A 252 -5.99 -18.24 -2.16
CA ASN A 252 -5.84 -17.68 -0.81
C ASN A 252 -6.09 -16.18 -0.76
N ASN A 253 -6.21 -15.51 -1.91
CA ASN A 253 -6.46 -14.06 -2.07
C ASN A 253 -5.35 -13.16 -1.53
N TYR A 254 -4.12 -13.62 -1.32
CA TYR A 254 -3.01 -12.76 -0.96
C TYR A 254 -2.22 -12.30 -2.19
N ILE A 255 -1.49 -11.20 -2.06
CA ILE A 255 -0.65 -10.65 -3.13
C ILE A 255 0.66 -11.42 -3.19
N TRP A 256 0.97 -12.01 -4.36
CA TRP A 256 2.25 -12.64 -4.62
C TRP A 256 3.32 -11.63 -5.00
N ASN A 257 2.97 -10.66 -5.82
CA ASN A 257 3.87 -9.62 -6.28
C ASN A 257 3.06 -8.44 -6.81
N ALA A 258 3.71 -7.29 -6.90
CA ALA A 258 3.14 -6.11 -7.53
C ALA A 258 4.22 -5.37 -8.33
N TYR A 259 3.78 -4.53 -9.27
CA TYR A 259 4.65 -3.69 -10.06
C TYR A 259 4.01 -2.33 -10.30
N GLU A 260 4.69 -1.27 -9.89
CA GLU A 260 4.26 0.10 -10.14
C GLU A 260 5.04 0.69 -11.31
N THR A 261 4.31 1.29 -12.24
CA THR A 261 4.88 2.03 -13.37
C THR A 261 4.27 3.42 -13.42
N LYS A 262 5.12 4.45 -13.40
CA LYS A 262 4.70 5.85 -13.58
C LYS A 262 4.56 6.19 -15.05
N ILE A 263 3.63 7.08 -15.37
CA ILE A 263 3.57 7.67 -16.69
C ILE A 263 4.82 8.53 -16.84
N SER A 264 5.84 8.00 -17.52
CA SER A 264 6.97 8.83 -17.92
C SER A 264 6.45 9.87 -18.92
N THR A 265 6.81 11.14 -18.72
CA THR A 265 6.52 12.20 -19.70
C THR A 265 7.07 11.79 -21.06
N PHE A 266 6.20 11.20 -21.86
CA PHE A 266 6.54 10.75 -23.19
C PHE A 266 6.79 12.01 -24.03
N THR A 267 8.02 12.20 -24.48
CA THR A 267 8.26 13.09 -25.60
C THR A 267 7.55 12.44 -26.78
N PRO A 268 6.51 13.07 -27.37
CA PRO A 268 5.83 12.45 -28.51
C PRO A 268 6.89 12.20 -29.59
N SER A 269 6.96 10.95 -30.06
CA SER A 269 7.77 10.65 -31.25
C SER A 269 7.34 11.61 -32.36
N PRO A 270 8.25 12.34 -33.01
CA PRO A 270 7.87 13.23 -34.09
C PRO A 270 7.09 12.40 -35.10
N ALA A 271 5.90 12.89 -35.47
CA ALA A 271 5.11 12.30 -36.53
C ALA A 271 6.00 12.12 -37.74
N VAL A 272 6.17 10.87 -38.18
CA VAL A 272 6.86 10.58 -39.46
C VAL A 272 5.98 11.18 -40.54
N PRO A 273 6.51 12.07 -41.39
CA PRO A 273 5.76 12.74 -42.47
C PRO A 273 5.24 11.78 -43.52
#